data_98519abf0053a9b78b5817284ba169ef
#
_entry.id   98519abf0053a9b78b5817284ba169ef
#
_cell.length_a   1.000
_cell.length_b   1.000
_cell.length_c   1.000
_cell.angle_alpha   90.00
_cell.angle_beta   90.00
_cell.angle_gamma   90.00
#
_symmetry.space_group_name_H-M   'P 1'
#
loop_
_entity.id
_entity.type
_entity.pdbx_description
1 polymer ?
#
loop_
_entity_poly.entity_id
_entity_poly.type
_entity_poly.pdbx_seq_one_letter_code
_entity_poly.pdbx_strand_id
1 'polypeptide(L)'
;MNNDVEEGIIEKNEPTKVCPWWAESIPIVLLLIVDYYIDPRNVTWKYPIYSYIFGSLCLVWFVYMITDRTIIGGIGGFYDAYWFCNIGLLLTALGAFFSLPTLIGQSMCLLLMPHVSFWIDFICFPCLKRCVVGAFPFMFDDSTSFREKVTSYHHFWFFPGLAFLLLGQPPISISSFYLSVLLFLLLIILSRYMTPLEYVNPDGSRRYLNVCCAHEFPEFAKHIQPFKWAIGKPFVVYVSVIFLFYVVPVNFISFIVLVLVQKGINSLL
;
A
#
# COMPACT_ATOMS: atom_id res chain seq x y z
N MET A 1 6.49 -38.30 -29.79
CA MET A 1 6.70 -36.93 -29.33
C MET A 1 5.96 -36.81 -28.00
N ASN A 2 6.68 -36.99 -26.93
CA ASN A 2 6.14 -36.99 -25.56
C ASN A 2 5.97 -35.56 -25.12
N ASN A 3 4.75 -35.15 -24.86
CA ASN A 3 4.42 -33.93 -24.14
C ASN A 3 4.37 -34.27 -22.65
N ASP A 4 5.51 -34.41 -22.04
CA ASP A 4 5.62 -34.39 -20.59
C ASP A 4 5.50 -32.93 -20.15
N VAL A 5 4.26 -32.49 -19.93
CA VAL A 5 3.97 -31.27 -19.19
C VAL A 5 4.40 -31.54 -17.77
N GLU A 6 5.48 -30.93 -17.35
CA GLU A 6 5.87 -30.86 -15.94
C GLU A 6 4.68 -30.28 -15.16
N GLU A 7 3.91 -31.15 -14.52
CA GLU A 7 3.02 -30.78 -13.43
C GLU A 7 3.92 -30.28 -12.28
N GLY A 8 4.16 -28.97 -12.29
CA GLY A 8 4.81 -28.30 -11.17
C GLY A 8 4.02 -28.62 -9.92
N ILE A 9 4.70 -29.25 -8.97
CA ILE A 9 4.22 -29.56 -7.63
C ILE A 9 3.71 -28.26 -7.01
N ILE A 10 2.41 -28.02 -7.12
CA ILE A 10 1.73 -27.00 -6.31
C ILE A 10 1.76 -27.58 -4.89
N GLU A 11 2.75 -27.14 -4.13
CA GLU A 11 2.81 -27.37 -2.69
C GLU A 11 1.43 -26.94 -2.15
N LYS A 12 0.61 -27.91 -1.74
CA LYS A 12 -0.65 -27.65 -1.06
C LYS A 12 -0.30 -26.90 0.22
N ASN A 13 -0.29 -25.58 0.14
CA ASN A 13 -0.19 -24.74 1.32
C ASN A 13 -1.35 -25.14 2.24
N GLU A 14 -1.03 -25.85 3.31
CA GLU A 14 -1.97 -26.05 4.41
C GLU A 14 -2.55 -24.69 4.79
N PRO A 15 -3.84 -24.60 5.15
CA PRO A 15 -4.44 -23.36 5.58
C PRO A 15 -3.58 -22.81 6.72
N THR A 16 -2.88 -21.72 6.45
CA THR A 16 -2.07 -21.01 7.44
C THR A 16 -2.95 -20.79 8.67
N LYS A 17 -2.49 -21.21 9.84
CA LYS A 17 -3.19 -20.96 11.11
C LYS A 17 -3.52 -19.48 11.13
N VAL A 18 -4.81 -19.15 11.08
CA VAL A 18 -5.28 -17.77 11.14
C VAL A 18 -4.82 -17.19 12.46
N CYS A 19 -3.78 -16.36 12.41
CA CYS A 19 -3.35 -15.63 13.58
C CYS A 19 -4.49 -14.71 14.03
N PRO A 20 -4.75 -14.57 15.35
CA PRO A 20 -5.80 -13.68 15.80
C PRO A 20 -5.59 -12.27 15.22
N TRP A 21 -6.60 -11.67 14.63
CA TRP A 21 -6.56 -10.34 13.98
C TRP A 21 -5.93 -9.23 14.84
N TRP A 22 -6.03 -9.35 16.17
CA TRP A 22 -5.42 -8.39 17.11
C TRP A 22 -3.89 -8.50 17.15
N ALA A 23 -3.29 -9.67 16.88
CA ALA A 23 -1.83 -9.84 16.86
C ALA A 23 -1.19 -9.04 15.70
N GLU A 24 -1.94 -8.87 14.62
CA GLU A 24 -1.54 -8.09 13.45
C GLU A 24 -1.49 -6.60 13.75
N SER A 25 -2.33 -6.13 14.65
CA SER A 25 -2.41 -4.73 15.01
C SER A 25 -1.23 -4.27 15.89
N ILE A 26 -0.58 -5.19 16.61
CA ILE A 26 0.49 -4.85 17.55
C ILE A 26 1.66 -4.11 16.88
N PRO A 27 2.27 -4.59 15.79
CA PRO A 27 3.37 -3.89 15.13
C PRO A 27 2.95 -2.52 14.58
N ILE A 28 1.72 -2.41 14.07
CA ILE A 28 1.18 -1.14 13.56
C ILE A 28 1.02 -0.15 14.72
N VAL A 29 0.45 -0.58 15.84
CA VAL A 29 0.31 0.25 17.04
C VAL A 29 1.67 0.68 17.59
N LEU A 30 2.67 -0.22 17.61
CA LEU A 30 4.03 0.13 18.05
C LEU A 30 4.65 1.19 17.15
N LEU A 31 4.48 1.09 15.81
CA LEU A 31 4.95 2.11 14.88
C LEU A 31 4.26 3.46 15.12
N LEU A 32 2.95 3.47 15.35
CA LEU A 32 2.20 4.69 15.67
C LEU A 32 2.71 5.34 16.97
N ILE A 33 3.05 4.53 17.96
CA ILE A 33 3.67 5.02 19.20
C ILE A 33 5.04 5.66 18.90
N VAL A 34 5.87 5.00 18.10
CA VAL A 34 7.19 5.54 17.70
C VAL A 34 7.03 6.85 16.95
N ASP A 35 6.10 6.92 15.98
CA ASP A 35 5.78 8.15 15.24
C ASP A 35 5.38 9.29 16.18
N TYR A 36 4.51 9.01 17.15
CA TYR A 36 4.06 9.99 18.14
C TYR A 36 5.21 10.58 18.98
N TYR A 37 6.25 9.79 19.28
CA TYR A 37 7.42 10.25 20.03
C TYR A 37 8.46 10.96 19.16
N ILE A 38 8.52 10.66 17.88
CA ILE A 38 9.47 11.27 16.93
C ILE A 38 8.96 12.62 16.43
N ASP A 39 7.63 12.77 16.26
CA ASP A 39 7.07 14.01 15.75
C ASP A 39 7.28 15.18 16.70
N PRO A 40 7.69 16.35 16.19
CA PRO A 40 7.82 17.54 17.00
C PRO A 40 6.44 17.93 17.57
N ARG A 41 6.33 17.89 18.88
CA ARG A 41 5.12 18.34 19.57
C ARG A 41 4.95 19.83 19.32
N ASN A 42 3.76 20.27 18.93
CA ASN A 42 3.36 21.64 18.62
C ASN A 42 3.33 22.00 17.13
N VAL A 43 3.28 21.05 16.25
CA VAL A 43 2.93 21.34 14.85
C VAL A 43 1.46 21.69 14.76
N THR A 44 1.17 22.87 14.25
CA THR A 44 -0.21 23.29 13.91
C THR A 44 -0.37 23.29 12.40
N TRP A 45 -1.45 22.67 11.92
CA TRP A 45 -1.76 22.73 10.50
C TRP A 45 -2.07 24.17 10.08
N LYS A 46 -1.52 24.61 8.95
CA LYS A 46 -1.87 25.92 8.36
C LYS A 46 -3.38 26.04 8.12
N TYR A 47 -4.02 24.93 7.79
CA TYR A 47 -5.46 24.82 7.53
C TYR A 47 -6.10 23.76 8.43
N PRO A 48 -6.32 24.01 9.73
CA PRO A 48 -6.76 22.98 10.67
C PRO A 48 -8.15 22.39 10.34
N ILE A 49 -9.09 23.21 9.86
CA ILE A 49 -10.42 22.72 9.45
C ILE A 49 -10.28 21.73 8.29
N TYR A 50 -9.42 22.04 7.32
CA TYR A 50 -9.16 21.12 6.22
C TYR A 50 -8.54 19.80 6.70
N SER A 51 -7.60 19.85 7.66
CA SER A 51 -6.97 18.63 8.18
C SER A 51 -8.01 17.70 8.81
N TYR A 52 -8.94 18.23 9.60
CA TYR A 52 -10.03 17.44 10.19
C TYR A 52 -10.99 16.88 9.13
N ILE A 53 -11.37 17.68 8.14
CA ILE A 53 -12.24 17.22 7.04
C ILE A 53 -11.55 16.11 6.24
N PHE A 54 -10.30 16.32 5.85
CA PHE A 54 -9.55 15.37 5.05
C PHE A 54 -9.22 14.09 5.83
N GLY A 55 -8.83 14.21 7.10
CA GLY A 55 -8.63 13.07 7.99
C GLY A 55 -9.91 12.25 8.18
N SER A 56 -11.05 12.94 8.36
CA SER A 56 -12.36 12.28 8.44
C SER A 56 -12.72 11.55 7.16
N LEU A 57 -12.48 12.17 5.99
CA LEU A 57 -12.70 11.53 4.70
C LEU A 57 -11.86 10.25 4.54
N CYS A 58 -10.57 10.32 4.88
CA CYS A 58 -9.68 9.16 4.83
C CYS A 58 -10.16 8.04 5.76
N LEU A 59 -10.55 8.37 7.01
CA LEU A 59 -11.03 7.37 7.98
C LEU A 59 -12.34 6.73 7.53
N VAL A 60 -13.32 7.54 7.11
CA VAL A 60 -14.61 7.05 6.64
C VAL A 60 -14.44 6.17 5.41
N TRP A 61 -13.58 6.57 4.46
CA TRP A 61 -13.29 5.77 3.28
C TRP A 61 -12.64 4.44 3.62
N PHE A 62 -11.65 4.45 4.53
CA PHE A 62 -11.00 3.24 5.02
C PHE A 62 -12.02 2.27 5.66
N VAL A 63 -12.83 2.75 6.61
CA VAL A 63 -13.83 1.94 7.29
C VAL A 63 -14.88 1.41 6.31
N TYR A 64 -15.39 2.27 5.41
CA TYR A 64 -16.34 1.86 4.38
C TYR A 64 -15.77 0.74 3.51
N MET A 65 -14.57 0.93 2.98
CA MET A 65 -13.93 -0.04 2.09
C MET A 65 -13.71 -1.40 2.77
N ILE A 66 -13.15 -1.41 3.99
CA ILE A 66 -12.92 -2.66 4.73
C ILE A 66 -14.24 -3.35 5.05
N THR A 67 -15.23 -2.59 5.49
CA THR A 67 -16.57 -3.14 5.79
C THR A 67 -17.21 -3.75 4.53
N ASP A 68 -17.20 -3.01 3.43
CA ASP A 68 -17.77 -3.45 2.16
C ASP A 68 -17.10 -4.74 1.64
N ARG A 69 -15.78 -4.77 1.65
CA ARG A 69 -15.02 -5.93 1.19
C ARG A 69 -15.15 -7.13 2.11
N THR A 70 -15.24 -6.90 3.42
CA THR A 70 -15.50 -7.98 4.40
C THR A 70 -16.90 -8.58 4.25
N ILE A 71 -17.91 -7.76 3.98
CA ILE A 71 -19.28 -8.25 3.73
C ILE A 71 -19.32 -9.14 2.48
N ILE A 72 -18.61 -8.78 1.42
CA ILE A 72 -18.61 -9.51 0.15
C ILE A 72 -17.71 -10.74 0.21
N GLY A 73 -16.46 -10.57 0.67
CA GLY A 73 -15.39 -11.56 0.60
C GLY A 73 -15.09 -12.26 1.92
N GLY A 74 -15.86 -12.04 2.98
CA GLY A 74 -15.58 -12.60 4.31
C GLY A 74 -14.21 -12.16 4.81
N ILE A 75 -13.48 -13.07 5.47
CA ILE A 75 -12.13 -12.79 5.99
C ILE A 75 -11.14 -12.46 4.88
N GLY A 76 -11.30 -13.01 3.67
CA GLY A 76 -10.48 -12.67 2.50
C GLY A 76 -10.62 -11.19 2.12
N GLY A 77 -11.83 -10.63 2.24
CA GLY A 77 -12.06 -9.20 2.05
C GLY A 77 -11.46 -8.34 3.15
N PHE A 78 -11.43 -8.83 4.40
CA PHE A 78 -10.77 -8.13 5.51
C PHE A 78 -9.26 -7.98 5.29
N TYR A 79 -8.60 -8.95 4.66
CA TYR A 79 -7.18 -8.87 4.35
C TYR A 79 -6.81 -7.68 3.45
N ASP A 80 -7.76 -7.09 2.74
CA ASP A 80 -7.53 -5.86 1.99
C ASP A 80 -7.16 -4.67 2.88
N ALA A 81 -7.45 -4.70 4.19
CA ALA A 81 -6.99 -3.68 5.13
C ALA A 81 -5.46 -3.50 5.12
N TYR A 82 -4.71 -4.56 4.83
CA TYR A 82 -3.24 -4.56 4.85
C TYR A 82 -2.57 -4.05 3.57
N TRP A 83 -3.33 -3.80 2.50
CA TRP A 83 -2.75 -3.13 1.34
C TRP A 83 -2.19 -1.75 1.71
N PHE A 84 -1.03 -1.42 1.17
CA PHE A 84 -0.35 -0.14 1.44
C PHE A 84 -1.26 1.07 1.32
N CYS A 85 -2.08 1.13 0.25
CA CYS A 85 -3.00 2.23 0.01
C CYS A 85 -4.03 2.39 1.12
N ASN A 86 -4.49 1.29 1.69
CA ASN A 86 -5.49 1.28 2.74
C ASN A 86 -4.89 1.65 4.10
N ILE A 87 -3.73 1.11 4.42
CA ILE A 87 -2.95 1.55 5.58
C ILE A 87 -2.61 3.04 5.48
N GLY A 88 -2.25 3.52 4.29
CA GLY A 88 -1.98 4.94 4.06
C GLY A 88 -3.17 5.86 4.35
N LEU A 89 -4.40 5.44 4.05
CA LEU A 89 -5.61 6.18 4.45
C LEU A 89 -5.70 6.30 5.97
N LEU A 90 -5.50 5.19 6.69
CA LEU A 90 -5.53 5.17 8.15
C LEU A 90 -4.44 6.04 8.77
N LEU A 91 -3.19 5.90 8.30
CA LEU A 91 -2.06 6.72 8.77
C LEU A 91 -2.33 8.22 8.54
N THR A 92 -2.87 8.56 7.37
CA THR A 92 -3.22 9.94 7.04
C THR A 92 -4.32 10.49 7.95
N ALA A 93 -5.35 9.70 8.23
CA ALA A 93 -6.39 10.11 9.16
C ALA A 93 -5.82 10.41 10.56
N LEU A 94 -5.00 9.51 11.09
CA LEU A 94 -4.35 9.67 12.39
C LEU A 94 -3.38 10.86 12.38
N GLY A 95 -2.55 10.99 11.35
CA GLY A 95 -1.63 12.12 11.18
C GLY A 95 -2.35 13.46 11.13
N ALA A 96 -3.50 13.53 10.44
CA ALA A 96 -4.30 14.74 10.35
C ALA A 96 -4.96 15.10 11.69
N PHE A 97 -5.51 14.14 12.43
CA PHE A 97 -6.20 14.37 13.70
C PHE A 97 -5.24 14.72 14.82
N PHE A 98 -4.08 14.07 14.89
CA PHE A 98 -3.11 14.24 15.97
C PHE A 98 -1.98 15.21 15.63
N SER A 99 -2.04 15.86 14.45
CA SER A 99 -1.01 16.80 13.98
C SER A 99 0.39 16.17 13.94
N LEU A 100 0.47 14.99 13.31
CA LEU A 100 1.69 14.20 13.15
C LEU A 100 2.19 14.27 11.69
N PRO A 101 3.00 15.28 11.31
CA PRO A 101 3.46 15.45 9.92
C PRO A 101 4.38 14.32 9.45
N THR A 102 5.13 13.68 10.35
CA THR A 102 5.95 12.52 10.01
C THR A 102 5.09 11.35 9.54
N LEU A 103 3.94 11.12 10.17
CA LEU A 103 2.99 10.08 9.80
C LEU A 103 2.37 10.34 8.41
N ILE A 104 2.05 11.60 8.11
CA ILE A 104 1.62 12.02 6.77
C ILE A 104 2.72 11.79 5.74
N GLY A 105 3.95 12.23 6.04
CA GLY A 105 5.11 12.03 5.16
C GLY A 105 5.43 10.56 4.92
N GLN A 106 5.31 9.71 5.96
CA GLN A 106 5.44 8.26 5.87
C GLN A 106 4.43 7.67 4.89
N SER A 107 3.14 8.04 5.02
CA SER A 107 2.09 7.62 4.10
C SER A 107 2.40 8.03 2.66
N MET A 108 2.86 9.27 2.45
CA MET A 108 3.22 9.75 1.12
C MET A 108 4.42 9.01 0.53
N CYS A 109 5.49 8.78 1.29
CA CYS A 109 6.67 8.04 0.83
C CYS A 109 6.29 6.61 0.41
N LEU A 110 5.45 5.96 1.21
CA LEU A 110 4.96 4.61 0.96
C LEU A 110 4.15 4.52 -0.34
N LEU A 111 3.33 5.54 -0.64
CA LEU A 111 2.27 5.46 -1.62
C LEU A 111 2.54 6.18 -2.94
N LEU A 112 3.55 7.04 -3.02
CA LEU A 112 3.77 7.85 -4.24
C LEU A 112 3.87 6.97 -5.49
N MET A 113 4.74 5.97 -5.48
CA MET A 113 4.95 5.12 -6.66
C MET A 113 3.74 4.25 -7.01
N PRO A 114 3.06 3.59 -6.07
CA PRO A 114 1.78 2.92 -6.37
C PRO A 114 0.75 3.85 -7.02
N HIS A 115 0.61 5.09 -6.53
CA HIS A 115 -0.34 6.05 -7.11
C HIS A 115 0.09 6.54 -8.50
N VAL A 116 1.37 6.81 -8.70
CA VAL A 116 1.91 7.16 -10.04
C VAL A 116 1.67 6.00 -11.00
N SER A 117 1.90 4.76 -10.57
CA SER A 117 1.63 3.56 -11.38
C SER A 117 0.15 3.45 -11.75
N PHE A 118 -0.75 3.72 -10.79
CA PHE A 118 -2.19 3.76 -11.02
C PHE A 118 -2.55 4.82 -12.08
N TRP A 119 -2.03 6.04 -11.96
CA TRP A 119 -2.33 7.10 -12.91
C TRP A 119 -1.78 6.83 -14.30
N ILE A 120 -0.59 6.24 -14.42
CA ILE A 120 -0.02 5.84 -15.71
C ILE A 120 -0.95 4.82 -16.37
N ASP A 121 -1.34 3.76 -15.67
CA ASP A 121 -2.23 2.75 -16.23
C ASP A 121 -3.59 3.35 -16.59
N PHE A 122 -4.16 4.19 -15.75
CA PHE A 122 -5.48 4.80 -15.97
C PHE A 122 -5.49 5.76 -17.18
N ILE A 123 -4.45 6.57 -17.34
CA ILE A 123 -4.33 7.52 -18.46
C ILE A 123 -4.01 6.79 -19.77
N CYS A 124 -3.16 5.78 -19.73
CA CYS A 124 -2.69 5.08 -20.93
C CYS A 124 -3.67 4.03 -21.45
N PHE A 125 -4.45 3.41 -20.57
CA PHE A 125 -5.35 2.30 -20.96
C PHE A 125 -6.36 2.66 -22.07
N PRO A 126 -7.03 3.84 -22.06
CA PRO A 126 -7.97 4.18 -23.13
C PRO A 126 -7.34 4.16 -24.54
N CYS A 127 -6.07 4.55 -24.63
CA CYS A 127 -5.33 4.61 -25.90
C CYS A 127 -4.68 3.27 -26.27
N LEU A 128 -4.05 2.60 -25.30
CA LEU A 128 -3.23 1.41 -25.55
C LEU A 128 -4.00 0.10 -25.39
N LYS A 129 -5.19 0.12 -24.79
CA LYS A 129 -6.02 -1.05 -24.46
C LYS A 129 -5.29 -2.10 -23.61
N ARG A 130 -4.25 -1.68 -22.91
CA ARG A 130 -3.48 -2.49 -21.96
C ARG A 130 -2.91 -1.60 -20.86
N CYS A 131 -2.70 -2.17 -19.67
CA CYS A 131 -1.92 -1.52 -18.62
C CYS A 131 -0.45 -1.44 -19.04
N VAL A 132 0.19 -0.31 -18.74
CA VAL A 132 1.62 -0.08 -19.01
C VAL A 132 2.46 -0.64 -17.87
N VAL A 133 2.06 -0.36 -16.63
CA VAL A 133 2.73 -0.84 -15.41
C VAL A 133 2.13 -2.16 -14.94
N GLY A 134 0.83 -2.34 -15.11
CA GLY A 134 0.10 -3.54 -14.68
C GLY A 134 -0.11 -3.60 -13.17
N ALA A 135 -0.14 -2.44 -12.51
CA ALA A 135 -0.32 -2.36 -11.06
C ALA A 135 -1.80 -2.57 -10.66
N PHE A 136 -2.74 -2.16 -11.51
CA PHE A 136 -4.18 -2.17 -11.21
C PHE A 136 -5.03 -2.71 -12.36
N PRO A 137 -4.74 -3.90 -12.91
CA PRO A 137 -5.44 -4.44 -14.06
C PRO A 137 -6.93 -4.66 -13.80
N PHE A 138 -7.31 -4.95 -12.55
CA PHE A 138 -8.71 -5.15 -12.14
C PHE A 138 -9.61 -3.92 -12.39
N MET A 139 -9.05 -2.71 -12.46
CA MET A 139 -9.82 -1.50 -12.77
C MET A 139 -10.44 -1.53 -14.16
N PHE A 140 -9.83 -2.27 -15.07
CA PHE A 140 -10.20 -2.36 -16.49
C PHE A 140 -10.82 -3.71 -16.85
N ASP A 141 -10.90 -4.63 -15.90
CA ASP A 141 -11.52 -5.94 -16.07
C ASP A 141 -13.04 -5.81 -15.87
N ASP A 142 -13.81 -6.25 -16.86
CA ASP A 142 -15.28 -6.23 -16.82
C ASP A 142 -15.86 -7.18 -15.77
N SER A 143 -15.11 -8.20 -15.36
CA SER A 143 -15.50 -9.11 -14.28
C SER A 143 -15.40 -8.49 -12.89
N THR A 144 -14.61 -7.41 -12.73
CA THR A 144 -14.48 -6.70 -11.45
C THR A 144 -15.72 -5.88 -11.15
N SER A 145 -16.28 -6.06 -9.96
CA SER A 145 -17.50 -5.38 -9.55
C SER A 145 -17.32 -3.85 -9.53
N PHE A 146 -18.39 -3.13 -9.85
CA PHE A 146 -18.40 -1.66 -9.79
C PHE A 146 -18.02 -1.14 -8.40
N ARG A 147 -18.47 -1.80 -7.34
CA ARG A 147 -18.15 -1.43 -5.94
C ARG A 147 -16.64 -1.51 -5.67
N GLU A 148 -15.98 -2.55 -6.16
CA GLU A 148 -14.53 -2.72 -6.01
C GLU A 148 -13.74 -1.65 -6.77
N LYS A 149 -14.19 -1.28 -7.97
CA LYS A 149 -13.62 -0.17 -8.73
C LYS A 149 -13.79 1.16 -8.00
N VAL A 150 -15.00 1.44 -7.48
CA VAL A 150 -15.29 2.67 -6.73
C VAL A 150 -14.41 2.80 -5.49
N THR A 151 -14.26 1.74 -4.71
CA THR A 151 -13.41 1.79 -3.51
C THR A 151 -11.95 2.11 -3.83
N SER A 152 -11.49 1.86 -5.06
CA SER A 152 -10.14 2.17 -5.51
C SER A 152 -9.98 3.62 -6.03
N TYR A 153 -11.05 4.39 -6.19
CA TYR A 153 -10.97 5.77 -6.67
C TYR A 153 -10.31 6.74 -5.69
N HIS A 154 -10.02 6.32 -4.46
CA HIS A 154 -9.20 7.13 -3.55
C HIS A 154 -7.81 7.43 -4.14
N HIS A 155 -7.28 6.63 -5.05
CA HIS A 155 -6.04 6.91 -5.75
C HIS A 155 -6.05 8.21 -6.56
N PHE A 156 -7.22 8.75 -6.92
CA PHE A 156 -7.32 10.04 -7.62
C PHE A 156 -7.24 11.25 -6.69
N TRP A 157 -7.92 11.21 -5.55
CA TRP A 157 -8.06 12.37 -4.69
C TRP A 157 -7.08 12.40 -3.51
N PHE A 158 -6.51 11.26 -3.16
CA PHE A 158 -5.69 11.11 -1.97
C PHE A 158 -4.42 11.97 -2.02
N PHE A 159 -3.60 11.85 -3.06
CA PHE A 159 -2.37 12.64 -3.18
C PHE A 159 -2.60 14.15 -3.34
N PRO A 160 -3.53 14.63 -4.17
CA PRO A 160 -3.90 16.04 -4.19
C PRO A 160 -4.33 16.58 -2.82
N GLY A 161 -5.11 15.79 -2.07
CA GLY A 161 -5.51 16.15 -0.71
C GLY A 161 -4.34 16.22 0.27
N LEU A 162 -3.44 15.25 0.23
CA LEU A 162 -2.21 15.26 1.02
C LEU A 162 -1.30 16.45 0.68
N ALA A 163 -1.11 16.73 -0.61
CA ALA A 163 -0.32 17.86 -1.05
C ALA A 163 -0.88 19.18 -0.49
N PHE A 164 -2.21 19.34 -0.51
CA PHE A 164 -2.85 20.52 0.08
C PHE A 164 -2.66 20.57 1.61
N LEU A 165 -2.74 19.45 2.31
CA LEU A 165 -2.53 19.37 3.76
C LEU A 165 -1.12 19.85 4.15
N LEU A 166 -0.11 19.55 3.32
CA LEU A 166 1.29 19.93 3.57
C LEU A 166 1.66 21.34 3.08
N LEU A 167 0.73 22.10 2.49
CA LEU A 167 1.00 23.47 2.06
C LEU A 167 1.41 24.36 3.22
N GLY A 168 2.58 25.00 3.09
CA GLY A 168 3.13 25.90 4.12
C GLY A 168 3.64 25.16 5.38
N GLN A 169 3.73 23.84 5.34
CA GLN A 169 4.40 23.05 6.37
C GLN A 169 5.90 22.90 6.05
N PRO A 170 6.74 22.65 7.07
CA PRO A 170 8.14 22.26 6.84
C PRO A 170 8.23 21.06 5.89
N PRO A 171 9.35 20.93 5.14
CA PRO A 171 9.56 19.77 4.30
C PRO A 171 9.47 18.46 5.10
N ILE A 172 8.95 17.42 4.44
CA ILE A 172 8.86 16.06 5.00
C ILE A 172 10.19 15.65 5.60
N SER A 173 10.17 15.15 6.85
CA SER A 173 11.38 14.76 7.57
C SER A 173 11.97 13.46 7.02
N ILE A 174 13.26 13.26 7.22
CA ILE A 174 13.93 11.99 6.86
C ILE A 174 13.37 10.81 7.68
N SER A 175 12.80 11.06 8.87
CA SER A 175 12.13 10.05 9.67
C SER A 175 10.97 9.42 8.91
N SER A 176 10.23 10.20 8.11
CA SER A 176 9.14 9.69 7.26
C SER A 176 9.61 8.64 6.27
N PHE A 177 10.81 8.82 5.70
CA PHE A 177 11.43 7.81 4.83
C PHE A 177 11.75 6.52 5.60
N TYR A 178 12.47 6.62 6.73
CA TYR A 178 12.85 5.42 7.49
C TYR A 178 11.63 4.65 7.99
N LEU A 179 10.62 5.36 8.48
CA LEU A 179 9.39 4.74 8.98
C LEU A 179 8.55 4.13 7.85
N SER A 180 8.52 4.74 6.66
CA SER A 180 7.86 4.14 5.50
C SER A 180 8.52 2.83 5.05
N VAL A 181 9.85 2.78 5.05
CA VAL A 181 10.63 1.58 4.73
C VAL A 181 10.38 0.48 5.77
N LEU A 182 10.38 0.83 7.06
CA LEU A 182 10.11 -0.11 8.14
C LEU A 182 8.68 -0.64 8.07
N LEU A 183 7.70 0.24 7.87
CA LEU A 183 6.29 -0.16 7.72
C LEU A 183 6.09 -1.09 6.53
N PHE A 184 6.70 -0.76 5.38
CA PHE A 184 6.61 -1.62 4.20
C PHE A 184 7.15 -3.03 4.48
N LEU A 185 8.32 -3.11 5.12
CA LEU A 185 8.93 -4.39 5.50
C LEU A 185 8.00 -5.17 6.45
N LEU A 186 7.46 -4.51 7.46
CA LEU A 186 6.54 -5.14 8.41
C LEU A 186 5.27 -5.64 7.71
N LEU A 187 4.69 -4.87 6.81
CA LEU A 187 3.51 -5.27 6.06
C LEU A 187 3.78 -6.49 5.17
N ILE A 188 4.94 -6.58 4.51
CA ILE A 188 5.34 -7.79 3.75
C ILE A 188 5.43 -9.00 4.68
N ILE A 189 6.14 -8.86 5.80
CA ILE A 189 6.34 -9.96 6.75
C ILE A 189 5.00 -10.42 7.33
N LEU A 190 4.19 -9.48 7.82
CA LEU A 190 2.88 -9.78 8.39
C LEU A 190 1.98 -10.46 7.34
N SER A 191 1.85 -9.85 6.15
CA SER A 191 1.02 -10.42 5.10
C SER A 191 1.48 -11.83 4.70
N ARG A 192 2.79 -12.11 4.68
CA ARG A 192 3.31 -13.46 4.38
C ARG A 192 2.81 -14.53 5.33
N TYR A 193 2.74 -14.20 6.63
CA TYR A 193 2.35 -15.17 7.65
C TYR A 193 0.84 -15.21 7.94
N MET A 194 0.13 -14.15 7.57
CA MET A 194 -1.26 -13.92 8.01
C MET A 194 -2.27 -13.96 6.88
N THR A 195 -1.84 -13.70 5.64
CA THR A 195 -2.73 -13.77 4.48
C THR A 195 -2.31 -14.91 3.56
N PRO A 196 -3.25 -15.72 3.09
CA PRO A 196 -2.94 -16.73 2.07
C PRO A 196 -2.69 -16.03 0.72
N LEU A 197 -1.98 -16.70 -0.20
CA LEU A 197 -1.85 -16.23 -1.58
C LEU A 197 -3.19 -16.24 -2.32
N GLU A 198 -3.98 -17.28 -2.06
CA GLU A 198 -5.33 -17.43 -2.60
C GLU A 198 -6.34 -17.70 -1.48
N TYR A 199 -7.53 -17.17 -1.63
CA TYR A 199 -8.63 -17.37 -0.71
C TYR A 199 -9.90 -17.73 -1.48
N VAL A 200 -10.68 -18.66 -0.94
CA VAL A 200 -11.99 -19.01 -1.48
C VAL A 200 -13.05 -18.19 -0.76
N ASN A 201 -13.71 -17.30 -1.48
CA ASN A 201 -14.79 -16.48 -0.96
C ASN A 201 -15.99 -17.33 -0.55
N PRO A 202 -16.93 -16.82 0.27
CA PRO A 202 -18.15 -17.53 0.67
C PRO A 202 -19.02 -18.00 -0.50
N ASP A 203 -18.97 -17.32 -1.64
CA ASP A 203 -19.67 -17.68 -2.88
C ASP A 203 -18.95 -18.74 -3.74
N GLY A 204 -17.81 -19.26 -3.27
CA GLY A 204 -16.99 -20.25 -3.95
C GLY A 204 -16.02 -19.67 -5.00
N SER A 205 -16.03 -18.38 -5.25
CA SER A 205 -15.07 -17.73 -6.14
C SER A 205 -13.66 -17.69 -5.51
N ARG A 206 -12.61 -17.79 -6.35
CA ARG A 206 -11.23 -17.67 -5.87
C ARG A 206 -10.77 -16.22 -5.95
N ARG A 207 -10.14 -15.77 -4.89
CA ARG A 207 -9.52 -14.45 -4.78
C ARG A 207 -8.01 -14.58 -4.62
N TYR A 208 -7.27 -13.92 -5.49
CA TYR A 208 -5.82 -13.79 -5.37
C TYR A 208 -5.46 -12.65 -4.42
N LEU A 209 -4.72 -12.96 -3.36
CA LEU A 209 -4.52 -12.07 -2.21
C LEU A 209 -3.09 -11.56 -2.04
N ASN A 210 -2.17 -11.77 -2.92
CA ASN A 210 -0.75 -11.35 -2.78
C ASN A 210 -0.55 -9.95 -2.15
N VAL A 211 -1.10 -9.77 -0.96
CA VAL A 211 -1.14 -8.50 -0.23
C VAL A 211 0.27 -7.99 -0.02
N CYS A 212 0.51 -6.74 -0.39
CA CYS A 212 1.80 -6.09 -0.28
C CYS A 212 2.95 -6.84 -0.98
N CYS A 213 2.66 -7.65 -2.00
CA CYS A 213 3.65 -8.52 -2.67
C CYS A 213 4.33 -9.50 -1.70
N ALA A 214 3.60 -10.00 -0.71
CA ALA A 214 4.17 -10.83 0.35
C ALA A 214 4.50 -12.27 -0.12
N HIS A 215 3.83 -12.74 -1.16
CA HIS A 215 3.97 -14.11 -1.68
C HIS A 215 4.72 -14.16 -3.00
N GLU A 216 4.46 -13.21 -3.88
CA GLU A 216 5.05 -13.14 -5.21
C GLU A 216 5.51 -11.72 -5.53
N PHE A 217 6.58 -11.60 -6.31
CA PHE A 217 7.00 -10.32 -6.84
C PHE A 217 5.94 -9.72 -7.77
N PRO A 218 5.86 -8.38 -7.87
CA PRO A 218 5.05 -7.74 -8.90
C PRO A 218 5.41 -8.26 -10.28
N GLU A 219 4.43 -8.39 -11.17
CA GLU A 219 4.62 -9.03 -12.49
C GLU A 219 5.76 -8.38 -13.29
N PHE A 220 5.84 -7.06 -13.29
CA PHE A 220 6.92 -6.34 -13.96
C PHE A 220 8.31 -6.68 -13.43
N ALA A 221 8.43 -7.07 -12.15
CA ALA A 221 9.70 -7.38 -11.53
C ALA A 221 10.16 -8.82 -11.77
N LYS A 222 9.24 -9.75 -12.02
CA LYS A 222 9.56 -11.19 -12.20
C LYS A 222 10.57 -11.46 -13.32
N HIS A 223 10.66 -10.55 -14.30
CA HIS A 223 11.57 -10.68 -15.45
C HIS A 223 12.92 -9.98 -15.26
N ILE A 224 13.10 -9.23 -14.17
CA ILE A 224 14.27 -8.39 -13.90
C ILE A 224 15.15 -9.06 -12.83
N GLN A 225 16.49 -9.07 -13.03
CA GLN A 225 17.41 -9.44 -11.98
C GLN A 225 17.50 -8.31 -10.93
N PRO A 226 17.57 -8.60 -9.63
CA PRO A 226 17.75 -9.93 -9.00
C PRO A 226 16.42 -10.64 -8.63
N PHE A 227 15.25 -10.06 -8.92
CA PHE A 227 13.96 -10.65 -8.55
C PHE A 227 13.77 -12.03 -9.18
N LYS A 228 14.06 -12.16 -10.48
CA LYS A 228 14.01 -13.43 -11.20
C LYS A 228 14.82 -14.52 -10.49
N TRP A 229 16.02 -14.18 -10.00
CA TRP A 229 16.87 -15.11 -9.27
C TRP A 229 16.27 -15.54 -7.93
N ALA A 230 15.51 -14.66 -7.28
CA ALA A 230 14.94 -14.92 -5.96
C ALA A 230 13.63 -15.73 -5.99
N ILE A 231 13.04 -15.96 -7.19
CA ILE A 231 11.84 -16.81 -7.33
C ILE A 231 12.16 -18.23 -6.86
N GLY A 232 11.29 -18.79 -6.00
CA GLY A 232 11.47 -20.12 -5.43
C GLY A 232 12.56 -20.23 -4.35
N LYS A 233 13.21 -19.14 -3.95
CA LYS A 233 14.17 -19.12 -2.85
C LYS A 233 13.44 -19.03 -1.49
N PRO A 234 14.13 -19.40 -0.37
CA PRO A 234 13.57 -19.24 0.97
C PRO A 234 13.08 -17.79 1.22
N PHE A 235 12.04 -17.65 2.04
CA PHE A 235 11.40 -16.35 2.31
C PHE A 235 12.38 -15.26 2.73
N VAL A 236 13.41 -15.62 3.51
CA VAL A 236 14.43 -14.64 3.94
C VAL A 236 15.19 -14.04 2.75
N VAL A 237 15.48 -14.84 1.72
CA VAL A 237 16.12 -14.36 0.48
C VAL A 237 15.14 -13.50 -0.31
N TYR A 238 13.91 -13.97 -0.44
CA TYR A 238 12.83 -13.24 -1.10
C TYR A 238 12.65 -11.84 -0.49
N VAL A 239 12.46 -11.76 0.84
CA VAL A 239 12.24 -10.49 1.53
C VAL A 239 13.46 -9.58 1.47
N SER A 240 14.67 -10.13 1.50
CA SER A 240 15.90 -9.34 1.35
C SER A 240 16.00 -8.70 -0.03
N VAL A 241 15.67 -9.45 -1.08
CA VAL A 241 15.70 -8.92 -2.46
C VAL A 241 14.64 -7.85 -2.66
N ILE A 242 13.39 -8.09 -2.26
CA ILE A 242 12.35 -7.07 -2.40
C ILE A 242 12.66 -5.83 -1.56
N PHE A 243 13.20 -6.00 -0.37
CA PHE A 243 13.61 -4.90 0.50
C PHE A 243 14.69 -4.03 -0.13
N LEU A 244 15.82 -4.63 -0.54
CA LEU A 244 16.98 -3.89 -1.03
C LEU A 244 16.76 -3.29 -2.42
N PHE A 245 16.05 -3.97 -3.31
CA PHE A 245 15.94 -3.58 -4.71
C PHE A 245 14.59 -2.96 -5.09
N TYR A 246 13.62 -2.98 -4.20
CA TYR A 246 12.32 -2.36 -4.43
C TYR A 246 11.94 -1.40 -3.30
N VAL A 247 11.79 -1.90 -2.05
CA VAL A 247 11.28 -1.09 -0.94
C VAL A 247 12.13 0.13 -0.67
N VAL A 248 13.44 -0.06 -0.42
CA VAL A 248 14.35 1.04 -0.10
C VAL A 248 14.47 2.03 -1.27
N PRO A 249 14.78 1.61 -2.52
CA PRO A 249 14.89 2.55 -3.64
C PRO A 249 13.60 3.31 -3.93
N VAL A 250 12.46 2.64 -3.94
CA VAL A 250 11.16 3.25 -4.26
C VAL A 250 10.77 4.29 -3.22
N ASN A 251 10.90 3.97 -1.92
CA ASN A 251 10.61 4.93 -0.86
C ASN A 251 11.62 6.09 -0.84
N PHE A 252 12.90 5.84 -1.15
CA PHE A 252 13.91 6.90 -1.23
C PHE A 252 13.62 7.86 -2.37
N ILE A 253 13.32 7.36 -3.57
CA ILE A 253 12.94 8.19 -4.71
C ILE A 253 11.67 8.99 -4.37
N SER A 254 10.68 8.34 -3.78
CA SER A 254 9.44 9.00 -3.33
C SER A 254 9.76 10.15 -2.37
N PHE A 255 10.60 9.92 -1.37
CA PHE A 255 11.01 10.92 -0.40
C PHE A 255 11.67 12.13 -1.08
N ILE A 256 12.66 11.90 -1.95
CA ILE A 256 13.35 12.98 -2.66
C ILE A 256 12.38 13.79 -3.51
N VAL A 257 11.53 13.13 -4.31
CA VAL A 257 10.54 13.80 -5.16
C VAL A 257 9.60 14.65 -4.31
N LEU A 258 9.08 14.11 -3.21
CA LEU A 258 8.14 14.81 -2.33
C LEU A 258 8.77 16.02 -1.66
N VAL A 259 10.02 15.92 -1.18
CA VAL A 259 10.77 17.05 -0.59
C VAL A 259 10.98 18.14 -1.62
N LEU A 260 11.36 17.79 -2.86
CA LEU A 260 11.60 18.76 -3.93
C LEU A 260 10.28 19.44 -4.34
N VAL A 261 9.22 18.70 -4.53
CA VAL A 261 7.88 19.22 -4.89
C VAL A 261 7.38 20.15 -3.78
N GLN A 262 7.45 19.75 -2.52
CA GLN A 262 7.00 20.57 -1.40
C GLN A 262 7.80 21.87 -1.27
N LYS A 263 9.14 21.81 -1.41
CA LYS A 263 9.98 23.02 -1.43
C LYS A 263 9.61 23.93 -2.60
N GLY A 264 9.42 23.39 -3.79
CA GLY A 264 9.00 24.14 -4.96
C GLY A 264 7.66 24.86 -4.76
N ILE A 265 6.65 24.14 -4.25
CA ILE A 265 5.34 24.72 -3.96
C ILE A 265 5.44 25.80 -2.88
N ASN A 266 6.16 25.55 -1.78
CA ASN A 266 6.30 26.51 -0.68
C ASN A 266 7.08 27.77 -1.10
N SER A 267 7.92 27.71 -2.13
CA SER A 267 8.63 28.90 -2.67
C SER A 267 7.72 29.80 -3.52
N LEU A 268 6.55 29.31 -3.92
CA LEU A 268 5.56 30.06 -4.70
C LEU A 268 4.46 30.69 -3.82
N LEU A 269 4.39 30.33 -2.55
CA LEU A 269 3.43 30.81 -1.54
C LEU A 269 4.02 31.90 -0.66
#